data_2e39266f806835da86df68a31544f446
#
_entry.id   2e39266f806835da86df68a31544f446
#
_cell.length_a   1.000
_cell.length_b   1.000
_cell.length_c   1.000
_cell.angle_alpha   90.00
_cell.angle_beta   90.00
_cell.angle_gamma   90.00
#
_symmetry.space_group_name_H-M   'P 1'
#
loop_
_entity.id
_entity.type
_entity.pdbx_description
1 polymer ?
#
loop_
_entity_poly.entity_id
_entity_poly.type
_entity_poly.pdbx_seq_one_letter_code
_entity_poly.pdbx_strand_id
1 'polypeptide(L)'
;MRALIALLAGVLVGCANTPTPPLALASQVDLKRFMGDWYVIANIPTFIEKGAHNAVETYRLAADGTIETTFRYRADAFDGEEKQYTARGFVREGTANAVWGMQFIWPFEADYRIAWLAPDYSQAVIGREQRDYVWIMARTPRIPEADYRRILEFLLRQGYDVTRIQKVPQRWS
;
A
#
# COMPACT_ATOMS: atom_id res chain seq x y z
N MET A 1 0.18 60.80 -39.74
CA MET A 1 -0.59 59.86 -38.92
C MET A 1 0.22 58.57 -38.77
N ARG A 2 0.88 58.35 -37.63
CA ARG A 2 1.71 57.18 -37.36
C ARG A 2 0.91 56.26 -36.42
N ALA A 3 0.50 55.07 -36.93
CA ALA A 3 -0.18 54.05 -36.16
C ALA A 3 0.85 53.26 -35.36
N LEU A 4 0.76 53.29 -34.01
CA LEU A 4 1.48 52.41 -33.12
C LEU A 4 0.74 51.10 -33.03
N ILE A 5 1.34 50.01 -33.50
CA ILE A 5 0.85 48.63 -33.24
C ILE A 5 1.51 48.14 -31.95
N ALA A 6 0.75 48.04 -30.89
CA ALA A 6 1.18 47.41 -29.63
C ALA A 6 1.06 45.88 -29.74
N LEU A 7 2.21 45.19 -29.73
CA LEU A 7 2.27 43.73 -29.72
C LEU A 7 2.09 43.25 -28.25
N LEU A 8 0.93 42.69 -27.95
CA LEU A 8 0.67 42.00 -26.67
C LEU A 8 1.30 40.61 -26.72
N ALA A 9 2.46 40.44 -26.07
CA ALA A 9 3.05 39.12 -25.88
C ALA A 9 2.34 38.42 -24.71
N GLY A 10 1.43 37.50 -25.03
CA GLY A 10 0.78 36.63 -24.05
C GLY A 10 1.78 35.60 -23.50
N VAL A 11 2.13 35.69 -22.21
CA VAL A 11 2.92 34.67 -21.50
C VAL A 11 1.99 33.49 -21.20
N LEU A 12 2.11 32.42 -22.00
CA LEU A 12 1.49 31.12 -21.71
C LEU A 12 2.30 30.47 -20.55
N VAL A 13 1.81 30.64 -19.31
CA VAL A 13 2.28 29.83 -18.18
C VAL A 13 1.72 28.42 -18.38
N GLY A 14 2.47 27.58 -19.05
CA GLY A 14 2.16 26.15 -19.12
C GLY A 14 2.32 25.55 -17.73
N CYS A 15 1.24 25.01 -17.16
CA CYS A 15 1.34 24.11 -16.00
C CYS A 15 2.13 22.89 -16.44
N ALA A 16 3.42 22.84 -16.14
CA ALA A 16 4.23 21.64 -16.31
C ALA A 16 3.70 20.60 -15.33
N ASN A 17 2.98 19.60 -15.83
CA ASN A 17 2.68 18.39 -15.07
C ASN A 17 4.03 17.72 -14.77
N THR A 18 4.57 17.97 -13.59
CA THR A 18 5.77 17.25 -13.11
C THR A 18 5.36 15.78 -12.92
N PRO A 19 6.00 14.82 -13.61
CA PRO A 19 5.70 13.41 -13.42
C PRO A 19 5.85 13.04 -11.94
N THR A 20 4.87 12.35 -11.37
CA THR A 20 4.99 11.84 -10.00
C THR A 20 6.19 10.90 -9.95
N PRO A 21 7.16 11.11 -9.02
CA PRO A 21 8.31 10.22 -8.89
C PRO A 21 7.86 8.77 -8.63
N PRO A 22 8.65 7.76 -9.05
CA PRO A 22 8.38 6.37 -8.70
C PRO A 22 8.17 6.19 -7.20
N LEU A 23 7.27 5.28 -6.82
CA LEU A 23 7.05 4.95 -5.40
C LEU A 23 8.35 4.41 -4.80
N ALA A 24 8.77 4.97 -3.64
CA ALA A 24 9.90 4.43 -2.90
C ALA A 24 9.67 2.95 -2.58
N LEU A 25 10.74 2.17 -2.58
CA LEU A 25 10.72 0.75 -2.24
C LEU A 25 11.63 0.50 -1.03
N ALA A 26 11.28 -0.51 -0.23
CA ALA A 26 12.20 -1.06 0.76
C ALA A 26 13.48 -1.52 0.05
N SER A 27 14.64 -1.16 0.60
CA SER A 27 15.94 -1.39 -0.06
C SER A 27 16.30 -2.87 -0.22
N GLN A 28 15.81 -3.71 0.69
CA GLN A 28 15.99 -5.17 0.68
C GLN A 28 14.89 -5.82 1.52
N VAL A 29 14.27 -6.87 0.99
CA VAL A 29 13.27 -7.66 1.72
C VAL A 29 13.75 -9.10 1.85
N ASP A 30 13.98 -9.55 3.08
CA ASP A 30 14.15 -10.95 3.40
C ASP A 30 12.77 -11.60 3.41
N LEU A 31 12.46 -12.40 2.40
CA LEU A 31 11.16 -13.05 2.26
C LEU A 31 10.81 -13.92 3.47
N LYS A 32 11.79 -14.66 4.02
CA LYS A 32 11.53 -15.55 5.17
C LYS A 32 11.09 -14.76 6.40
N ARG A 33 11.74 -13.60 6.66
CA ARG A 33 11.37 -12.72 7.76
C ARG A 33 10.04 -12.00 7.51
N PHE A 34 9.69 -11.76 6.25
CA PHE A 34 8.44 -11.10 5.90
C PHE A 34 7.22 -12.01 6.03
N MET A 35 7.39 -13.33 5.97
CA MET A 35 6.29 -14.30 6.10
C MET A 35 5.59 -14.23 7.47
N GLY A 36 4.42 -14.84 7.56
CA GLY A 36 3.55 -14.87 8.75
C GLY A 36 2.47 -13.79 8.72
N ASP A 37 1.89 -13.52 9.88
CA ASP A 37 0.74 -12.64 10.04
C ASP A 37 1.13 -11.17 10.11
N TRP A 38 0.32 -10.34 9.44
CA TRP A 38 0.37 -8.89 9.46
C TRP A 38 -1.02 -8.33 9.72
N TYR A 39 -1.19 -7.59 10.81
CA TYR A 39 -2.42 -6.88 11.12
C TYR A 39 -2.52 -5.63 10.24
N VAL A 40 -3.64 -5.44 9.56
CA VAL A 40 -3.89 -4.21 8.80
C VAL A 40 -4.32 -3.12 9.79
N ILE A 41 -3.45 -2.15 10.02
CA ILE A 41 -3.68 -1.03 10.96
C ILE A 41 -4.53 0.06 10.34
N ALA A 42 -4.25 0.38 9.06
CA ALA A 42 -5.01 1.35 8.28
C ALA A 42 -4.80 1.08 6.78
N ASN A 43 -5.74 1.52 5.96
CA ASN A 43 -5.64 1.37 4.51
C ASN A 43 -6.40 2.46 3.76
N ILE A 44 -6.11 2.62 2.46
CA ILE A 44 -7.10 3.10 1.49
C ILE A 44 -7.79 1.84 0.98
N PRO A 45 -9.02 1.54 1.42
CA PRO A 45 -9.63 0.23 1.20
C PRO A 45 -10.02 0.02 -0.26
N THR A 46 -9.80 -1.20 -0.75
CA THR A 46 -10.45 -1.69 -1.96
C THR A 46 -11.95 -1.89 -1.71
N PHE A 47 -12.71 -2.21 -2.75
CA PHE A 47 -14.16 -2.42 -2.59
C PHE A 47 -14.52 -3.62 -1.68
N ILE A 48 -13.65 -4.64 -1.63
CA ILE A 48 -13.85 -5.84 -0.78
C ILE A 48 -13.46 -5.60 0.68
N GLU A 49 -12.68 -4.58 0.99
CA GLU A 49 -12.16 -4.29 2.33
C GLU A 49 -12.99 -3.26 3.10
N LYS A 50 -13.99 -2.67 2.45
CA LYS A 50 -14.87 -1.69 3.12
C LYS A 50 -15.56 -2.34 4.31
N GLY A 51 -15.54 -1.66 5.46
CA GLY A 51 -16.12 -2.17 6.69
C GLY A 51 -15.30 -3.27 7.38
N ALA A 52 -14.07 -3.55 6.96
CA ALA A 52 -13.25 -4.60 7.56
C ALA A 52 -12.88 -4.29 9.02
N HIS A 53 -13.05 -5.28 9.89
CA HIS A 53 -12.64 -5.32 11.29
C HIS A 53 -11.72 -6.51 11.52
N ASN A 54 -10.74 -6.40 12.42
CA ASN A 54 -9.77 -7.46 12.71
C ASN A 54 -9.11 -8.04 11.45
N ALA A 55 -8.76 -7.15 10.50
CA ALA A 55 -8.15 -7.57 9.24
C ALA A 55 -6.70 -8.00 9.44
N VAL A 56 -6.37 -9.18 8.88
CA VAL A 56 -5.04 -9.79 8.91
C VAL A 56 -4.70 -10.34 7.53
N GLU A 57 -3.49 -10.04 7.07
CA GLU A 57 -2.87 -10.71 5.93
C GLU A 57 -1.83 -11.71 6.42
N THR A 58 -1.90 -12.92 5.91
CA THR A 58 -0.94 -13.99 6.19
C THR A 58 -0.19 -14.35 4.92
N TYR A 59 1.15 -14.32 4.98
CA TYR A 59 2.02 -14.69 3.86
C TYR A 59 2.79 -15.95 4.17
N ARG A 60 2.92 -16.83 3.18
CA ARG A 60 3.71 -18.07 3.25
C ARG A 60 4.51 -18.26 1.98
N LEU A 61 5.82 -18.46 2.11
CA LEU A 61 6.69 -18.79 0.98
C LEU A 61 6.47 -20.25 0.57
N ALA A 62 5.98 -20.47 -0.63
CA ALA A 62 5.76 -21.80 -1.20
C ALA A 62 7.09 -22.39 -1.73
N ALA A 63 7.10 -23.73 -1.94
CA ALA A 63 8.27 -24.42 -2.43
C ALA A 63 8.71 -24.01 -3.85
N ASP A 64 7.77 -23.51 -4.65
CA ASP A 64 8.02 -22.98 -6.00
C ASP A 64 8.49 -21.51 -6.01
N GLY A 65 8.73 -20.93 -4.84
CA GLY A 65 9.18 -19.53 -4.67
C GLY A 65 8.06 -18.48 -4.77
N THR A 66 6.81 -18.88 -4.96
CA THR A 66 5.66 -17.95 -4.90
C THR A 66 5.26 -17.67 -3.46
N ILE A 67 4.48 -16.58 -3.26
CA ILE A 67 3.97 -16.19 -1.95
C ILE A 67 2.47 -16.52 -1.89
N GLU A 68 2.13 -17.52 -1.10
CA GLU A 68 0.72 -17.78 -0.78
C GLU A 68 0.24 -16.71 0.20
N THR A 69 -0.84 -16.04 -0.15
CA THR A 69 -1.40 -14.93 0.64
C THR A 69 -2.84 -15.25 1.01
N THR A 70 -3.17 -15.05 2.28
CA THR A 70 -4.54 -15.15 2.79
C THR A 70 -4.90 -13.85 3.50
N PHE A 71 -5.95 -13.19 3.06
CA PHE A 71 -6.54 -12.03 3.71
C PHE A 71 -7.82 -12.43 4.43
N ARG A 72 -7.92 -12.17 5.74
CA ARG A 72 -9.08 -12.48 6.57
C ARG A 72 -9.53 -11.24 7.33
N TYR A 73 -10.83 -11.07 7.47
CA TYR A 73 -11.41 -9.99 8.28
C TYR A 73 -12.84 -10.31 8.72
N ARG A 74 -13.38 -9.55 9.68
CA ARG A 74 -14.81 -9.53 10.06
C ARG A 74 -15.51 -8.40 9.31
N ALA A 75 -16.65 -8.68 8.66
CA ALA A 75 -17.40 -7.72 7.88
C ALA A 75 -18.24 -6.83 8.80
N ASP A 76 -18.10 -5.52 8.67
CA ASP A 76 -18.91 -4.45 9.26
C ASP A 76 -18.90 -4.35 10.81
N ALA A 77 -18.49 -5.40 11.51
CA ALA A 77 -18.42 -5.44 12.98
C ALA A 77 -17.41 -6.50 13.46
N PHE A 78 -17.02 -6.44 14.75
CA PHE A 78 -16.11 -7.43 15.35
C PHE A 78 -16.71 -8.85 15.47
N ASP A 79 -18.01 -8.96 15.54
CA ASP A 79 -18.78 -10.19 15.52
C ASP A 79 -19.44 -10.49 14.15
N GLY A 80 -19.09 -9.67 13.14
CA GLY A 80 -19.55 -9.84 11.77
C GLY A 80 -19.06 -11.14 11.12
N GLU A 81 -19.60 -11.45 9.97
CA GLU A 81 -19.20 -12.63 9.18
C GLU A 81 -17.71 -12.59 8.85
N GLU A 82 -17.04 -13.74 9.03
CA GLU A 82 -15.65 -13.86 8.60
C GLU A 82 -15.58 -14.00 7.07
N LYS A 83 -14.81 -13.12 6.46
CA LYS A 83 -14.48 -13.18 5.04
C LYS A 83 -13.03 -13.57 4.87
N GLN A 84 -12.77 -14.39 3.86
CA GLN A 84 -11.43 -14.83 3.51
C GLN A 84 -11.22 -14.75 2.00
N TYR A 85 -10.08 -14.22 1.60
CA TYR A 85 -9.62 -14.17 0.22
C TYR A 85 -8.20 -14.72 0.15
N THR A 86 -7.90 -15.39 -0.96
CA THR A 86 -6.55 -15.93 -1.21
C THR A 86 -5.99 -15.32 -2.49
N ALA A 87 -4.68 -15.16 -2.51
CA ALA A 87 -3.95 -14.72 -3.68
C ALA A 87 -2.59 -15.43 -3.75
N ARG A 88 -1.98 -15.37 -4.92
CA ARG A 88 -0.61 -15.83 -5.12
C ARG A 88 0.27 -14.65 -5.54
N GLY A 89 1.34 -14.40 -4.79
CA GLY A 89 2.32 -13.37 -5.09
C GLY A 89 3.48 -13.91 -5.91
N PHE A 90 3.86 -13.20 -6.96
CA PHE A 90 5.01 -13.49 -7.81
C PHE A 90 6.03 -12.38 -7.61
N VAL A 91 7.15 -12.69 -6.96
CA VAL A 91 8.22 -11.73 -6.69
C VAL A 91 8.89 -11.33 -8.00
N ARG A 92 9.06 -10.03 -8.23
CA ARG A 92 9.72 -9.51 -9.44
C ARG A 92 11.23 -9.50 -9.29
N GLU A 93 11.93 -10.06 -10.26
CA GLU A 93 13.40 -10.05 -10.29
C GLU A 93 13.95 -8.60 -10.32
N GLY A 94 15.12 -8.41 -9.76
CA GLY A 94 15.81 -7.12 -9.76
C GLY A 94 15.19 -6.03 -8.86
N THR A 95 14.20 -6.37 -8.04
CA THR A 95 13.50 -5.41 -7.16
C THR A 95 13.85 -5.56 -5.68
N ALA A 96 14.93 -6.24 -5.35
CA ALA A 96 15.31 -6.58 -3.98
C ALA A 96 14.17 -7.24 -3.18
N ASN A 97 13.31 -8.02 -3.85
CA ASN A 97 12.09 -8.66 -3.37
C ASN A 97 10.98 -7.68 -2.90
N ALA A 98 11.08 -6.40 -3.23
CA ALA A 98 10.12 -5.39 -2.78
C ALA A 98 8.90 -5.22 -3.69
N VAL A 99 8.89 -5.79 -4.90
CA VAL A 99 7.77 -5.69 -5.84
C VAL A 99 7.25 -7.08 -6.19
N TRP A 100 5.93 -7.25 -6.04
CA TRP A 100 5.25 -8.51 -6.37
C TRP A 100 4.07 -8.26 -7.32
N GLY A 101 3.74 -9.25 -8.14
CA GLY A 101 2.46 -9.33 -8.83
C GLY A 101 1.50 -10.18 -8.01
N MET A 102 0.42 -9.61 -7.48
CA MET A 102 -0.57 -10.34 -6.67
C MET A 102 -1.72 -10.81 -7.54
N GLN A 103 -1.85 -12.14 -7.70
CA GLN A 103 -2.87 -12.77 -8.52
C GLN A 103 -4.01 -13.31 -7.66
N PHE A 104 -5.15 -12.65 -7.74
CA PHE A 104 -6.42 -13.09 -7.14
C PHE A 104 -7.24 -13.92 -8.12
N ILE A 105 -7.19 -13.58 -9.41
CA ILE A 105 -7.90 -14.24 -10.50
C ILE A 105 -6.95 -14.31 -11.70
N TRP A 106 -6.68 -15.53 -12.17
CA TRP A 106 -5.89 -15.74 -13.37
C TRP A 106 -6.55 -15.10 -14.62
N PRO A 107 -5.82 -14.43 -15.53
CA PRO A 107 -4.37 -14.22 -15.55
C PRO A 107 -3.92 -12.85 -14.96
N PHE A 108 -4.78 -12.15 -14.25
CA PHE A 108 -4.57 -10.77 -13.82
C PHE A 108 -3.74 -10.69 -12.54
N GLU A 109 -2.72 -9.81 -12.55
CA GLU A 109 -1.88 -9.53 -11.40
C GLU A 109 -2.00 -8.06 -11.00
N ALA A 110 -2.29 -7.82 -9.72
CA ALA A 110 -2.29 -6.49 -9.13
C ALA A 110 -0.87 -6.10 -8.70
N ASP A 111 -0.52 -4.83 -8.87
CA ASP A 111 0.73 -4.26 -8.39
C ASP A 111 0.75 -4.24 -6.86
N TYR A 112 1.81 -4.78 -6.26
CA TYR A 112 2.05 -4.86 -4.81
C TYR A 112 3.48 -4.47 -4.53
N ARG A 113 3.69 -3.39 -3.78
CA ARG A 113 5.00 -2.82 -3.52
C ARG A 113 5.22 -2.63 -2.02
N ILE A 114 6.24 -3.25 -1.48
CA ILE A 114 6.71 -2.99 -0.12
C ILE A 114 7.45 -1.64 -0.18
N ALA A 115 6.69 -0.55 0.05
CA ALA A 115 7.19 0.81 -0.08
C ALA A 115 8.09 1.21 1.08
N TRP A 116 7.83 0.66 2.26
CA TRP A 116 8.64 0.86 3.46
C TRP A 116 8.54 -0.37 4.37
N LEU A 117 9.62 -0.67 5.06
CA LEU A 117 9.71 -1.79 5.99
C LEU A 117 10.60 -1.37 7.17
N ALA A 118 10.10 -1.56 8.39
CA ALA A 118 10.89 -1.34 9.60
C ALA A 118 12.08 -2.32 9.63
N PRO A 119 13.28 -1.92 10.09
CA PRO A 119 14.47 -2.79 10.13
C PRO A 119 14.28 -4.08 10.94
N ASP A 120 13.43 -4.04 11.96
CA ASP A 120 13.06 -5.18 12.80
C ASP A 120 11.89 -6.01 12.23
N TYR A 121 11.30 -5.59 11.10
CA TYR A 121 10.11 -6.18 10.46
C TYR A 121 8.85 -6.10 11.31
N SER A 122 8.77 -5.15 12.23
CA SER A 122 7.58 -4.95 13.07
C SER A 122 6.44 -4.22 12.36
N GLN A 123 6.76 -3.39 11.36
CA GLN A 123 5.82 -2.57 10.62
C GLN A 123 6.20 -2.51 9.13
N ALA A 124 5.20 -2.43 8.25
CA ALA A 124 5.38 -2.33 6.82
C ALA A 124 4.33 -1.40 6.18
N VAL A 125 4.69 -0.79 5.07
CA VAL A 125 3.77 -0.05 4.21
C VAL A 125 3.78 -0.73 2.85
N ILE A 126 2.61 -1.17 2.43
CA ILE A 126 2.39 -1.74 1.12
C ILE A 126 1.64 -0.71 0.28
N GLY A 127 2.14 -0.44 -0.90
CA GLY A 127 1.54 0.51 -1.83
C GLY A 127 1.44 -0.02 -3.24
N ARG A 128 0.97 0.85 -4.12
CA ARG A 128 0.90 0.64 -5.57
C ARG A 128 1.46 1.86 -6.30
N GLU A 129 2.03 1.65 -7.48
CA GLU A 129 2.58 2.76 -8.28
C GLU A 129 1.54 3.85 -8.55
N GLN A 130 0.27 3.49 -8.73
CA GLN A 130 -0.83 4.42 -8.98
C GLN A 130 -1.26 5.24 -7.75
N ARG A 131 -0.80 4.92 -6.52
CA ARG A 131 -1.21 5.55 -5.25
C ARG A 131 -2.73 5.49 -5.00
N ASP A 132 -3.42 4.55 -5.62
CA ASP A 132 -4.86 4.35 -5.47
C ASP A 132 -5.23 3.59 -4.19
N TYR A 133 -4.39 2.61 -3.79
CA TYR A 133 -4.52 1.80 -2.58
C TYR A 133 -3.22 1.77 -1.79
N VAL A 134 -3.34 1.61 -0.47
CA VAL A 134 -2.22 1.46 0.46
C VAL A 134 -2.66 0.68 1.68
N TRP A 135 -1.75 -0.09 2.27
CA TRP A 135 -1.93 -0.81 3.53
C TRP A 135 -0.79 -0.47 4.48
N ILE A 136 -1.14 -0.03 5.68
CA ILE A 136 -0.23 0.13 6.82
C ILE A 136 -0.41 -1.11 7.67
N MET A 137 0.64 -1.91 7.80
CA MET A 137 0.58 -3.20 8.47
C MET A 137 1.59 -3.29 9.61
N ALA A 138 1.28 -4.12 10.60
CA ALA A 138 2.18 -4.39 11.73
C ALA A 138 2.08 -5.83 12.21
N ARG A 139 3.12 -6.28 12.95
CA ARG A 139 3.12 -7.59 13.61
C ARG A 139 2.24 -7.63 14.86
N THR A 140 1.76 -6.50 15.31
CA THR A 140 0.83 -6.36 16.42
C THR A 140 -0.43 -5.62 15.98
N PRO A 141 -1.59 -5.85 16.61
CA PRO A 141 -2.85 -5.23 16.21
C PRO A 141 -2.93 -3.71 16.49
N ARG A 142 -1.89 -3.16 17.12
CA ARG A 142 -1.77 -1.73 17.42
C ARG A 142 -0.33 -1.28 17.27
N ILE A 143 -0.15 -0.03 16.81
CA ILE A 143 1.15 0.65 16.77
C ILE A 143 1.09 1.96 17.57
N PRO A 144 2.22 2.48 18.05
CA PRO A 144 2.27 3.79 18.68
C PRO A 144 1.76 4.88 17.74
N GLU A 145 1.02 5.86 18.25
CA GLU A 145 0.48 6.96 17.45
C GLU A 145 1.59 7.79 16.79
N ALA A 146 2.76 7.87 17.41
CA ALA A 146 3.93 8.53 16.82
C ALA A 146 4.43 7.80 15.56
N ASP A 147 4.39 6.46 15.56
CA ASP A 147 4.76 5.65 14.39
C ASP A 147 3.73 5.81 13.27
N TYR A 148 2.45 5.78 13.63
CA TYR A 148 1.37 6.01 12.67
C TYR A 148 1.52 7.36 11.96
N ARG A 149 1.79 8.44 12.71
CA ARG A 149 2.02 9.77 12.13
C ARG A 149 3.23 9.81 11.19
N ARG A 150 4.36 9.18 11.59
CA ARG A 150 5.55 9.10 10.72
C ARG A 150 5.26 8.37 9.41
N ILE A 151 4.45 7.32 9.46
CA ILE A 151 4.03 6.58 8.27
C ILE A 151 3.13 7.47 7.38
N LEU A 152 2.19 8.21 7.94
CA LEU A 152 1.36 9.15 7.17
C LEU A 152 2.19 10.25 6.51
N GLU A 153 3.18 10.81 7.20
CA GLU A 153 4.12 11.78 6.63
C GLU A 153 4.94 11.17 5.49
N PHE A 154 5.41 9.91 5.65
CA PHE A 154 6.07 9.17 4.58
C PHE A 154 5.14 9.05 3.37
N LEU A 155 3.91 8.58 3.54
CA LEU A 155 2.94 8.40 2.46
C LEU A 155 2.60 9.70 1.75
N LEU A 156 2.45 10.80 2.49
CA LEU A 156 2.24 12.14 1.92
C LEU A 156 3.41 12.53 1.00
N ARG A 157 4.66 12.32 1.44
CA ARG A 157 5.86 12.57 0.60
C ARG A 157 5.93 11.65 -0.63
N GLN A 158 5.29 10.46 -0.56
CA GLN A 158 5.20 9.53 -1.68
C GLN A 158 4.04 9.86 -2.65
N GLY A 159 3.27 10.93 -2.38
CA GLY A 159 2.18 11.38 -3.26
C GLY A 159 0.83 10.72 -3.00
N TYR A 160 0.65 10.05 -1.85
CA TYR A 160 -0.66 9.55 -1.45
C TYR A 160 -1.54 10.67 -0.89
N ASP A 161 -2.82 10.61 -1.20
CA ASP A 161 -3.85 11.38 -0.49
C ASP A 161 -4.14 10.70 0.86
N VAL A 162 -3.44 11.16 1.90
CA VAL A 162 -3.55 10.58 3.25
C VAL A 162 -4.93 10.81 3.89
N THR A 163 -5.75 11.72 3.37
CA THR A 163 -7.12 11.95 3.87
C THR A 163 -8.06 10.78 3.56
N ARG A 164 -7.69 9.94 2.60
CA ARG A 164 -8.43 8.73 2.23
C ARG A 164 -8.08 7.52 3.10
N ILE A 165 -7.02 7.60 3.91
CA ILE A 165 -6.57 6.49 4.76
C ILE A 165 -7.52 6.36 5.95
N GLN A 166 -8.04 5.15 6.14
CA GLN A 166 -8.97 4.79 7.22
C GLN A 166 -8.30 3.80 8.16
N LYS A 167 -8.42 4.02 9.48
CA LYS A 167 -7.98 3.02 10.48
C LYS A 167 -8.90 1.80 10.39
N VAL A 168 -8.30 0.62 10.41
CA VAL A 168 -9.02 -0.65 10.50
C VAL A 168 -9.22 -0.99 11.98
N PRO A 169 -10.46 -1.14 12.47
CA PRO A 169 -10.71 -1.47 13.85
C PRO A 169 -10.11 -2.82 14.23
N GLN A 170 -9.31 -2.86 15.32
CA GLN A 170 -8.63 -4.05 15.80
C GLN A 170 -8.99 -4.29 17.28
N ARG A 171 -9.60 -5.46 17.57
CA ARG A 171 -9.93 -5.91 18.93
C ARG A 171 -9.69 -7.42 19.02
N TRP A 172 -8.66 -7.79 19.73
CA TRP A 172 -8.24 -9.16 19.94
C TRP A 172 -8.31 -9.49 21.43
N SER A 173 -8.84 -10.66 21.78
CA SER A 173 -8.87 -11.24 23.14
C SER A 173 -7.53 -11.85 23.53
#